data_b70a3b35064a4181ec31694e2d38c242
#
_entry.id   b70a3b35064a4181ec31694e2d38c242
#
_cell.length_a   1.000
_cell.length_b   1.000
_cell.length_c   1.000
_cell.angle_alpha   90.00
_cell.angle_beta   90.00
_cell.angle_gamma   90.00
#
_symmetry.space_group_name_H-M   'P 1'
#
loop_
_entity.id
_entity.type
_entity.pdbx_description
1 polymer ?
#
loop_
_entity_poly.entity_id
_entity_poly.type
_entity_poly.pdbx_seq_one_letter_code
_entity_poly.pdbx_strand_id
1 'polypeptide(L)'
;LAPWSNYRYQSSPRVQMEDDPLFRRIRQHAELRLDFRATQSTKARLEQIKEFMRLEKEMLQRYHQKGDSGLRLTRARSVIVDVLIQNLFDYALEVVSESMERTKPMCILATGGYGRGELSPHSDIDLMFLYPHSSMGKSLEFLKGTMTREILYPLWDTGMKVGHASREVKEAINEAQKDIRNKNSMLDARYVCGDRKVAKKFVSRFLGFCRSDQPAKYLDELHGHQEERRAEKGDTVFLQAPDVKNGVGGLRDYQGILWMTKVKFGEGGLKKLVSRKYLSEQEARSLDDAYSFLLRVRNELHFRSKRPVDVLHLEKQPEVALGLGYEEEDIFRRVEA
;
A
#
# COMPACT_ATOMS: atom_id res chain seq x y z
N LEU A 1 -2.02 -13.10 32.21
CA LEU A 1 -1.15 -13.49 31.08
C LEU A 1 -1.93 -13.26 29.80
N ALA A 2 -1.55 -12.25 29.04
CA ALA A 2 -2.29 -11.79 27.86
C ALA A 2 -2.43 -12.87 26.78
N PRO A 3 -3.53 -12.90 26.00
CA PRO A 3 -3.81 -13.92 24.98
C PRO A 3 -2.89 -13.86 23.72
N TRP A 4 -1.80 -13.12 23.79
CA TRP A 4 -0.83 -12.94 22.70
C TRP A 4 -0.01 -14.18 22.34
N SER A 5 -0.04 -15.25 23.17
CA SER A 5 0.82 -16.44 23.00
C SER A 5 0.43 -17.35 21.85
N ASN A 6 -0.76 -17.21 21.25
CA ASN A 6 -1.25 -18.10 20.21
C ASN A 6 -1.09 -17.61 18.78
N TYR A 7 -0.62 -16.37 18.56
CA TYR A 7 -0.33 -15.85 17.22
C TYR A 7 1.12 -16.16 16.83
N ARG A 8 1.39 -17.38 16.39
CA ARG A 8 2.65 -17.70 15.71
C ARG A 8 2.66 -17.05 14.34
N TYR A 9 3.17 -15.81 14.26
CA TYR A 9 3.50 -15.17 13.00
C TYR A 9 4.80 -15.78 12.47
N GLN A 10 4.73 -16.55 11.40
CA GLN A 10 5.92 -16.92 10.65
C GLN A 10 6.38 -15.69 9.87
N SER A 11 7.31 -14.94 10.44
CA SER A 11 7.99 -13.85 9.74
C SER A 11 8.82 -14.43 8.60
N SER A 12 8.41 -14.20 7.38
CA SER A 12 9.20 -14.56 6.21
C SER A 12 9.06 -13.55 5.07
N PRO A 13 10.17 -13.24 4.37
CA PRO A 13 10.20 -12.15 3.40
C PRO A 13 9.49 -12.51 2.10
N ARG A 14 9.48 -11.56 1.17
CA ARG A 14 8.88 -11.52 -0.17
C ARG A 14 8.66 -12.84 -0.94
N VAL A 15 9.43 -13.88 -0.68
CA VAL A 15 9.32 -15.21 -1.32
C VAL A 15 8.04 -15.96 -0.91
N GLN A 16 7.50 -15.71 0.30
CA GLN A 16 6.26 -16.37 0.77
C GLN A 16 4.96 -15.72 0.26
N MET A 17 5.02 -14.53 -0.34
CA MET A 17 3.81 -13.88 -0.87
C MET A 17 3.26 -14.57 -2.13
N GLU A 18 4.09 -15.22 -2.93
CA GLU A 18 3.64 -15.91 -4.15
C GLU A 18 2.91 -17.22 -3.81
N ASP A 19 3.26 -17.87 -2.71
CA ASP A 19 2.73 -19.16 -2.29
C ASP A 19 1.54 -19.09 -1.30
N ASP A 20 1.17 -17.89 -0.82
CA ASP A 20 0.02 -17.76 0.09
C ASP A 20 -1.28 -18.22 -0.60
N PRO A 21 -2.01 -19.21 -0.02
CA PRO A 21 -3.25 -19.71 -0.61
C PRO A 21 -4.30 -18.63 -0.86
N LEU A 22 -4.37 -17.61 -0.01
CA LEU A 22 -5.30 -16.48 -0.18
C LEU A 22 -4.94 -15.68 -1.43
N PHE A 23 -3.66 -15.40 -1.67
CA PHE A 23 -3.21 -14.62 -2.83
C PHE A 23 -3.35 -15.39 -4.13
N ARG A 24 -3.10 -16.72 -4.11
CA ARG A 24 -3.40 -17.59 -5.25
C ARG A 24 -4.88 -17.59 -5.59
N ARG A 25 -5.74 -17.71 -4.59
CA ARG A 25 -7.19 -17.66 -4.77
C ARG A 25 -7.65 -16.34 -5.39
N ILE A 26 -7.11 -15.21 -4.95
CA ILE A 26 -7.42 -13.89 -5.53
C ILE A 26 -7.08 -13.86 -7.02
N ARG A 27 -5.90 -14.36 -7.42
CA ARG A 27 -5.49 -14.42 -8.83
C ARG A 27 -6.43 -15.31 -9.66
N GLN A 28 -6.77 -16.50 -9.16
CA GLN A 28 -7.74 -17.39 -9.82
C GLN A 28 -9.13 -16.73 -9.97
N HIS A 29 -9.58 -16.01 -8.95
CA HIS A 29 -10.85 -15.27 -9.05
C HIS A 29 -10.77 -14.15 -10.10
N ALA A 30 -9.63 -13.46 -10.22
CA ALA A 30 -9.43 -12.45 -11.25
C ALA A 30 -9.45 -13.06 -12.66
N GLU A 31 -8.74 -14.16 -12.90
CA GLU A 31 -8.74 -14.90 -14.16
C GLU A 31 -10.15 -15.33 -14.60
N LEU A 32 -11.00 -15.70 -13.64
CA LEU A 32 -12.37 -16.14 -13.93
C LEU A 32 -13.37 -14.98 -14.13
N ARG A 33 -13.10 -13.79 -13.61
CA ARG A 33 -14.08 -12.70 -13.54
C ARG A 33 -13.69 -11.43 -14.27
N LEU A 34 -12.41 -11.21 -14.54
CA LEU A 34 -11.90 -10.02 -15.22
C LEU A 34 -11.47 -10.39 -16.65
N ASP A 35 -12.42 -10.86 -17.46
CA ASP A 35 -12.20 -11.13 -18.89
C ASP A 35 -12.58 -9.87 -19.70
N PHE A 36 -11.62 -8.96 -19.88
CA PHE A 36 -11.80 -7.74 -20.65
C PHE A 36 -11.49 -7.99 -22.13
N ARG A 37 -12.47 -7.80 -22.99
CA ARG A 37 -12.32 -7.94 -24.44
C ARG A 37 -12.60 -6.59 -25.12
N ALA A 38 -11.88 -6.32 -26.21
CA ALA A 38 -12.04 -5.09 -26.98
C ALA A 38 -13.50 -4.88 -27.46
N THR A 39 -14.24 -5.96 -27.72
CA THR A 39 -15.65 -5.93 -28.15
C THR A 39 -16.65 -5.66 -27.02
N GLN A 40 -16.22 -5.71 -25.76
CA GLN A 40 -17.11 -5.43 -24.63
C GLN A 40 -17.40 -3.94 -24.48
N SER A 41 -18.65 -3.61 -24.13
CA SER A 41 -18.99 -2.24 -23.77
C SER A 41 -18.31 -1.81 -22.46
N THR A 42 -17.97 -0.53 -22.34
CA THR A 42 -17.43 0.05 -21.10
C THR A 42 -18.31 -0.23 -19.89
N LYS A 43 -19.65 -0.22 -20.09
CA LYS A 43 -20.62 -0.55 -19.03
C LYS A 43 -20.45 -2.00 -18.54
N ALA A 44 -20.31 -2.96 -19.45
CA ALA A 44 -20.16 -4.37 -19.09
C ALA A 44 -18.85 -4.61 -18.32
N ARG A 45 -17.75 -4.00 -18.75
CA ARG A 45 -16.46 -4.07 -18.01
C ARG A 45 -16.59 -3.46 -16.61
N LEU A 46 -17.26 -2.32 -16.49
CA LEU A 46 -17.46 -1.67 -15.19
C LEU A 46 -18.25 -2.55 -14.21
N GLU A 47 -19.31 -3.23 -14.70
CA GLU A 47 -20.09 -4.16 -13.86
C GLU A 47 -19.24 -5.38 -13.43
N GLN A 48 -18.38 -5.93 -14.30
CA GLN A 48 -17.45 -7.00 -13.93
C GLN A 48 -16.47 -6.53 -12.82
N ILE A 49 -15.92 -5.33 -12.94
CA ILE A 49 -15.01 -4.75 -11.94
C ILE A 49 -15.73 -4.58 -10.60
N LYS A 50 -16.94 -4.00 -10.60
CA LYS A 50 -17.73 -3.78 -9.38
C LYS A 50 -18.03 -5.10 -8.68
N GLU A 51 -18.47 -6.11 -9.42
CA GLU A 51 -18.79 -7.42 -8.86
C GLU A 51 -17.54 -8.12 -8.31
N PHE A 52 -16.42 -8.11 -9.05
CA PHE A 52 -15.15 -8.64 -8.56
C PHE A 52 -14.75 -7.95 -7.24
N MET A 53 -14.73 -6.62 -7.21
CA MET A 53 -14.34 -5.87 -6.01
C MET A 53 -15.28 -6.11 -4.82
N ARG A 54 -16.57 -6.28 -5.07
CA ARG A 54 -17.57 -6.60 -4.03
C ARG A 54 -17.28 -7.97 -3.41
N LEU A 55 -17.10 -9.00 -4.23
CA LEU A 55 -16.85 -10.37 -3.77
C LEU A 55 -15.53 -10.50 -3.01
N GLU A 56 -14.47 -9.87 -3.53
CA GLU A 56 -13.16 -9.88 -2.86
C GLU A 56 -13.19 -9.10 -1.53
N LYS A 57 -13.91 -7.98 -1.46
CA LYS A 57 -14.11 -7.24 -0.20
C LYS A 57 -14.82 -8.10 0.85
N GLU A 58 -15.89 -8.79 0.47
CA GLU A 58 -16.63 -9.69 1.38
C GLU A 58 -15.76 -10.86 1.84
N MET A 59 -14.94 -11.40 0.95
CA MET A 59 -13.99 -12.43 1.30
C MET A 59 -12.99 -11.93 2.34
N LEU A 60 -12.35 -10.78 2.12
CA LEU A 60 -11.39 -10.20 3.09
C LEU A 60 -12.05 -9.90 4.44
N GLN A 61 -13.29 -9.41 4.44
CA GLN A 61 -14.04 -9.15 5.68
C GLN A 61 -14.26 -10.43 6.47
N ARG A 62 -14.59 -11.56 5.81
CA ARG A 62 -14.72 -12.87 6.48
C ARG A 62 -13.39 -13.38 7.07
N TYR A 63 -12.27 -13.16 6.37
CA TYR A 63 -10.94 -13.49 6.91
C TYR A 63 -10.59 -12.63 8.13
N HIS A 64 -10.92 -11.34 8.07
CA HIS A 64 -10.73 -10.41 9.18
C HIS A 64 -11.51 -10.84 10.42
N GLN A 65 -12.80 -11.18 10.27
CA GLN A 65 -13.66 -11.67 11.34
C GLN A 65 -13.15 -13.00 11.97
N LYS A 66 -12.42 -13.81 11.20
CA LYS A 66 -11.77 -15.04 11.70
C LYS A 66 -10.44 -14.79 12.40
N GLY A 67 -10.05 -13.54 12.59
CA GLY A 67 -8.83 -13.19 13.31
C GLY A 67 -7.56 -13.20 12.46
N ASP A 68 -7.65 -13.15 11.14
CA ASP A 68 -6.46 -13.11 10.28
C ASP A 68 -5.61 -11.85 10.52
N SER A 69 -4.31 -11.95 10.21
CA SER A 69 -3.32 -10.91 10.41
C SER A 69 -3.66 -9.61 9.65
N GLY A 70 -3.57 -8.46 10.34
CA GLY A 70 -3.78 -7.14 9.70
C GLY A 70 -2.87 -6.91 8.50
N LEU A 71 -1.61 -7.30 8.61
CA LEU A 71 -0.62 -7.18 7.53
C LEU A 71 -0.95 -8.11 6.35
N ARG A 72 -1.37 -9.36 6.62
CA ARG A 72 -1.76 -10.30 5.57
C ARG A 72 -2.97 -9.80 4.78
N LEU A 73 -3.97 -9.26 5.46
CA LEU A 73 -5.19 -8.76 4.82
C LEU A 73 -4.96 -7.48 4.01
N THR A 74 -4.11 -6.55 4.49
CA THR A 74 -3.75 -5.36 3.72
C THR A 74 -2.95 -5.73 2.46
N ARG A 75 -2.09 -6.75 2.54
CA ARG A 75 -1.39 -7.33 1.39
C ARG A 75 -2.33 -8.00 0.42
N ALA A 76 -3.28 -8.80 0.91
CA ALA A 76 -4.30 -9.44 0.08
C ALA A 76 -5.12 -8.39 -0.70
N ARG A 77 -5.52 -7.29 -0.05
CA ARG A 77 -6.18 -6.19 -0.74
C ARG A 77 -5.29 -5.54 -1.80
N SER A 78 -4.00 -5.41 -1.54
CA SER A 78 -3.05 -4.90 -2.54
C SER A 78 -2.95 -5.83 -3.74
N VAL A 79 -2.97 -7.16 -3.54
CA VAL A 79 -3.01 -8.14 -4.63
C VAL A 79 -4.30 -8.03 -5.44
N ILE A 80 -5.46 -7.82 -4.80
CA ILE A 80 -6.74 -7.57 -5.51
C ILE A 80 -6.62 -6.38 -6.46
N VAL A 81 -6.04 -5.28 -5.98
CA VAL A 81 -5.83 -4.07 -6.79
C VAL A 81 -4.78 -4.30 -7.88
N ASP A 82 -3.71 -5.05 -7.57
CA ASP A 82 -2.67 -5.40 -8.55
C ASP A 82 -3.25 -6.15 -9.74
N VAL A 83 -4.02 -7.21 -9.50
CA VAL A 83 -4.60 -8.02 -10.59
C VAL A 83 -5.63 -7.24 -11.40
N LEU A 84 -6.41 -6.36 -10.75
CA LEU A 84 -7.33 -5.47 -11.46
C LEU A 84 -6.56 -4.51 -12.39
N ILE A 85 -5.53 -3.83 -11.87
CA ILE A 85 -4.73 -2.89 -12.67
C ILE A 85 -3.99 -3.62 -13.80
N GLN A 86 -3.48 -4.82 -13.58
CA GLN A 86 -2.84 -5.65 -14.61
C GLN A 86 -3.80 -5.94 -15.76
N ASN A 87 -5.03 -6.39 -15.46
CA ASN A 87 -6.04 -6.66 -16.49
C ASN A 87 -6.46 -5.39 -17.25
N LEU A 88 -6.66 -4.26 -16.55
CA LEU A 88 -6.94 -2.98 -17.19
C LEU A 88 -5.79 -2.47 -18.06
N PHE A 89 -4.55 -2.71 -17.63
CA PHE A 89 -3.35 -2.33 -18.38
C PHE A 89 -3.21 -3.15 -19.65
N ASP A 90 -3.40 -4.46 -19.58
CA ASP A 90 -3.34 -5.35 -20.74
C ASP A 90 -4.41 -4.97 -21.77
N TYR A 91 -5.64 -4.72 -21.32
CA TYR A 91 -6.71 -4.19 -22.16
C TYR A 91 -6.35 -2.82 -22.78
N ALA A 92 -5.81 -1.89 -22.00
CA ALA A 92 -5.40 -0.58 -22.52
C ALA A 92 -4.30 -0.70 -23.59
N LEU A 93 -3.39 -1.69 -23.46
CA LEU A 93 -2.36 -1.97 -24.47
C LEU A 93 -2.97 -2.53 -25.77
N GLU A 94 -3.99 -3.38 -25.69
CA GLU A 94 -4.73 -3.84 -26.88
C GLU A 94 -5.33 -2.65 -27.65
N VAL A 95 -6.04 -1.75 -26.96
CA VAL A 95 -6.60 -0.52 -27.56
C VAL A 95 -5.52 0.37 -28.18
N VAL A 96 -4.34 0.48 -27.54
CA VAL A 96 -3.21 1.24 -28.09
C VAL A 96 -2.67 0.55 -29.34
N SER A 97 -2.51 -0.78 -29.32
CA SER A 97 -1.93 -1.54 -30.45
C SER A 97 -2.78 -1.49 -31.71
N GLU A 98 -4.11 -1.40 -31.58
CA GLU A 98 -5.02 -1.20 -32.70
C GLU A 98 -4.82 0.17 -33.40
N SER A 99 -4.31 1.15 -32.66
CA SER A 99 -4.19 2.54 -33.15
C SER A 99 -2.75 2.96 -33.47
N MET A 100 -1.74 2.18 -33.07
CA MET A 100 -0.32 2.52 -33.20
C MET A 100 0.54 1.30 -33.53
N GLU A 101 1.36 1.40 -34.57
CA GLU A 101 2.29 0.33 -35.00
C GLU A 101 3.33 -0.08 -33.94
N ARG A 102 3.68 0.81 -33.00
CA ARG A 102 4.65 0.56 -31.91
C ARG A 102 4.20 1.18 -30.62
N THR A 103 3.93 0.34 -29.63
CA THR A 103 3.77 0.76 -28.24
C THR A 103 5.12 1.12 -27.63
N LYS A 104 5.15 2.14 -26.79
CA LYS A 104 6.39 2.56 -26.12
C LYS A 104 6.48 1.93 -24.73
N PRO A 105 7.70 1.58 -24.29
CA PRO A 105 7.88 1.00 -22.97
C PRO A 105 7.44 1.97 -21.88
N MET A 106 6.51 1.54 -21.06
CA MET A 106 6.09 2.23 -19.85
C MET A 106 5.82 1.23 -18.74
N CYS A 107 5.79 1.67 -17.51
CA CYS A 107 5.34 0.82 -16.41
C CYS A 107 4.46 1.58 -15.43
N ILE A 108 3.69 0.84 -14.67
CA ILE A 108 2.92 1.34 -13.53
C ILE A 108 3.59 0.87 -12.26
N LEU A 109 3.88 1.81 -11.37
CA LEU A 109 4.37 1.56 -10.03
C LEU A 109 3.29 1.93 -9.03
N ALA A 110 3.12 1.11 -8.01
CA ALA A 110 2.44 1.46 -6.78
C ALA A 110 3.38 2.27 -5.89
N THR A 111 2.88 3.31 -5.22
CA THR A 111 3.67 4.14 -4.31
C THR A 111 2.98 4.26 -2.95
N GLY A 112 3.64 4.82 -1.95
CA GLY A 112 3.08 4.99 -0.61
C GLY A 112 2.58 3.70 0.03
N GLY A 113 1.40 3.74 0.65
CA GLY A 113 0.78 2.57 1.29
C GLY A 113 0.54 1.42 0.32
N TYR A 114 0.12 1.72 -0.88
CA TYR A 114 -0.05 0.72 -1.94
C TYR A 114 1.30 0.15 -2.40
N GLY A 115 2.33 0.97 -2.47
CA GLY A 115 3.70 0.53 -2.79
C GLY A 115 4.25 -0.45 -1.76
N ARG A 116 3.99 -0.25 -0.46
CA ARG A 116 4.33 -1.21 0.60
C ARG A 116 3.51 -2.49 0.57
N GLY A 117 2.42 -2.52 -0.20
CA GLY A 117 1.46 -3.63 -0.19
C GLY A 117 0.54 -3.58 1.05
N GLU A 118 0.21 -2.39 1.55
CA GLU A 118 -0.49 -2.19 2.81
C GLU A 118 -1.77 -1.37 2.63
N LEU A 119 -2.70 -1.87 1.82
CA LEU A 119 -3.99 -1.24 1.59
C LEU A 119 -5.04 -1.68 2.62
N SER A 120 -5.37 -0.83 3.59
CA SER A 120 -6.59 -1.00 4.41
C SER A 120 -7.86 -0.75 3.57
N PRO A 121 -9.06 -1.18 3.99
CA PRO A 121 -10.28 -1.21 3.15
C PRO A 121 -10.65 0.11 2.45
N HIS A 122 -10.33 1.25 3.05
CA HIS A 122 -10.60 2.59 2.48
C HIS A 122 -9.33 3.43 2.26
N SER A 123 -8.15 2.78 2.15
CA SER A 123 -6.91 3.46 1.78
C SER A 123 -6.95 3.94 0.34
N ASP A 124 -6.34 5.09 0.08
CA ASP A 124 -6.11 5.59 -1.26
C ASP A 124 -5.13 4.69 -2.02
N ILE A 125 -5.30 4.61 -3.33
CA ILE A 125 -4.46 3.84 -4.25
C ILE A 125 -3.57 4.83 -4.98
N ASP A 126 -2.27 4.85 -4.66
CA ASP A 126 -1.33 5.78 -5.28
C ASP A 126 -0.57 5.10 -6.43
N LEU A 127 -0.75 5.61 -7.64
CA LEU A 127 -0.16 5.10 -8.88
C LEU A 127 0.84 6.08 -9.48
N MET A 128 1.96 5.57 -9.96
CA MET A 128 2.88 6.32 -10.79
C MET A 128 3.03 5.65 -12.16
N PHE A 129 2.53 6.32 -13.20
CA PHE A 129 2.74 5.96 -14.59
C PHE A 129 4.12 6.49 -15.00
N LEU A 130 5.03 5.60 -15.26
CA LEU A 130 6.42 5.93 -15.50
C LEU A 130 6.79 5.68 -16.95
N TYR A 131 7.26 6.73 -17.61
CA TYR A 131 7.67 6.72 -19.01
C TYR A 131 9.18 6.86 -19.12
N PRO A 132 9.82 6.24 -20.12
CA PRO A 132 11.20 6.55 -20.45
C PRO A 132 11.28 7.97 -21.00
N HIS A 133 12.46 8.60 -20.87
CA HIS A 133 12.68 9.89 -21.49
C HIS A 133 12.41 9.81 -23.00
N SER A 134 11.57 10.70 -23.51
CA SER A 134 11.14 10.63 -24.90
C SER A 134 10.79 12.00 -25.47
N SER A 135 11.41 12.32 -26.60
CA SER A 135 11.05 13.37 -27.54
C SER A 135 9.78 13.06 -28.37
N MET A 136 8.76 12.44 -27.79
CA MET A 136 7.73 11.66 -28.51
C MET A 136 6.42 12.36 -28.82
N GLY A 137 6.25 13.62 -28.49
CA GLY A 137 5.12 14.42 -28.94
C GLY A 137 3.75 13.70 -28.87
N LYS A 138 3.04 13.69 -29.98
CA LYS A 138 1.66 13.18 -30.09
C LYS A 138 1.48 11.71 -29.66
N SER A 139 2.45 10.85 -29.89
CA SER A 139 2.36 9.42 -29.50
C SER A 139 2.35 9.21 -27.99
N LEU A 140 3.10 10.03 -27.24
CA LEU A 140 3.08 9.97 -25.77
C LEU A 140 1.77 10.51 -25.22
N GLU A 141 1.23 11.57 -25.79
CA GLU A 141 -0.05 12.14 -25.35
C GLU A 141 -1.19 11.17 -25.61
N PHE A 142 -1.20 10.46 -26.75
CA PHE A 142 -2.18 9.41 -27.03
C PHE A 142 -2.08 8.27 -26.01
N LEU A 143 -0.87 7.78 -25.71
CA LEU A 143 -0.64 6.73 -24.72
C LEU A 143 -1.11 7.16 -23.33
N LYS A 144 -0.76 8.36 -22.87
CA LYS A 144 -1.21 8.91 -21.58
C LYS A 144 -2.73 9.02 -21.54
N GLY A 145 -3.36 9.52 -22.58
CA GLY A 145 -4.83 9.63 -22.68
C GLY A 145 -5.54 8.28 -22.62
N THR A 146 -5.00 7.27 -23.31
CA THR A 146 -5.53 5.91 -23.25
C THR A 146 -5.37 5.28 -21.88
N MET A 147 -4.19 5.39 -21.23
CA MET A 147 -4.00 4.90 -19.88
C MET A 147 -4.94 5.57 -18.87
N THR A 148 -5.18 6.86 -19.00
CA THR A 148 -6.15 7.58 -18.17
C THR A 148 -7.56 7.04 -18.38
N ARG A 149 -8.00 6.91 -19.63
CA ARG A 149 -9.37 6.49 -19.97
C ARG A 149 -9.63 5.03 -19.60
N GLU A 150 -8.69 4.12 -19.89
CA GLU A 150 -8.93 2.69 -19.74
C GLU A 150 -8.53 2.15 -18.36
N ILE A 151 -7.76 2.89 -17.55
CA ILE A 151 -7.35 2.48 -16.22
C ILE A 151 -7.96 3.37 -15.14
N LEU A 152 -7.73 4.69 -15.21
CA LEU A 152 -8.13 5.57 -14.10
C LEU A 152 -9.64 5.77 -14.04
N TYR A 153 -10.31 5.99 -15.17
CA TYR A 153 -11.78 6.17 -15.19
C TYR A 153 -12.52 4.95 -14.62
N PRO A 154 -12.24 3.70 -15.03
CA PRO A 154 -12.86 2.53 -14.40
C PRO A 154 -12.63 2.43 -12.90
N LEU A 155 -11.43 2.77 -12.42
CA LEU A 155 -11.14 2.77 -10.98
C LEU A 155 -11.95 3.84 -10.24
N TRP A 156 -12.06 5.06 -10.76
CA TRP A 156 -12.87 6.13 -10.17
C TRP A 156 -14.37 5.81 -10.20
N ASP A 157 -14.86 5.23 -11.30
CA ASP A 157 -16.26 4.86 -11.47
C ASP A 157 -16.70 3.72 -10.54
N THR A 158 -15.75 2.96 -9.99
CA THR A 158 -16.00 2.00 -8.89
C THR A 158 -15.96 2.62 -7.50
N GLY A 159 -15.75 3.93 -7.40
CA GLY A 159 -15.67 4.67 -6.14
C GLY A 159 -14.33 4.54 -5.42
N MET A 160 -13.29 4.02 -6.08
CA MET A 160 -11.95 3.97 -5.51
C MET A 160 -11.32 5.37 -5.51
N LYS A 161 -10.66 5.71 -4.41
CA LYS A 161 -9.85 6.91 -4.34
C LYS A 161 -8.47 6.61 -4.90
N VAL A 162 -8.18 7.14 -6.10
CA VAL A 162 -6.92 6.91 -6.82
C VAL A 162 -6.20 8.23 -7.00
N GLY A 163 -5.05 8.35 -6.34
CA GLY A 163 -4.03 9.34 -6.63
C GLY A 163 -3.14 8.84 -7.76
N HIS A 164 -2.80 9.70 -8.70
CA HIS A 164 -1.92 9.31 -9.79
C HIS A 164 -0.92 10.39 -10.18
N ALA A 165 0.21 9.97 -10.71
CA ALA A 165 1.20 10.83 -11.34
C ALA A 165 1.70 10.18 -12.63
N SER A 166 1.86 10.97 -13.70
CA SER A 166 2.45 10.55 -14.97
C SER A 166 3.78 11.28 -15.13
N ARG A 167 4.90 10.56 -15.07
CA ARG A 167 6.23 11.17 -14.98
C ARG A 167 7.28 10.44 -15.81
N GLU A 168 8.29 11.16 -16.24
CA GLU A 168 9.56 10.56 -16.65
C GLU A 168 10.43 10.21 -15.43
N VAL A 169 11.37 9.30 -15.61
CA VAL A 169 12.29 8.88 -14.52
C VAL A 169 13.02 10.08 -13.88
N LYS A 170 13.50 11.02 -14.69
CA LYS A 170 14.20 12.23 -14.20
C LYS A 170 13.27 13.15 -13.43
N GLU A 171 12.07 13.35 -13.95
CA GLU A 171 11.04 14.19 -13.34
C GLU A 171 10.60 13.64 -11.98
N ALA A 172 10.39 12.31 -11.87
CA ALA A 172 10.05 11.67 -10.62
C ALA A 172 11.12 11.91 -9.53
N ILE A 173 12.41 11.84 -9.89
CA ILE A 173 13.51 12.11 -8.96
C ILE A 173 13.52 13.59 -8.54
N ASN A 174 13.31 14.53 -9.49
CA ASN A 174 13.24 15.94 -9.18
C ASN A 174 12.08 16.28 -8.22
N GLU A 175 10.93 15.64 -8.40
CA GLU A 175 9.78 15.82 -7.48
C GLU A 175 10.05 15.26 -6.07
N ALA A 176 10.78 14.16 -5.96
CA ALA A 176 11.23 13.64 -4.67
C ALA A 176 12.23 14.56 -3.95
N GLN A 177 12.98 15.38 -4.70
CA GLN A 177 13.91 16.35 -4.13
C GLN A 177 13.20 17.55 -3.50
N LYS A 178 12.01 17.90 -4.00
CA LYS A 178 11.26 19.08 -3.55
C LYS A 178 10.44 18.83 -2.28
N ASP A 179 9.96 17.60 -2.05
CA ASP A 179 9.04 17.27 -0.97
C ASP A 179 9.37 15.89 -0.38
N ILE A 180 9.65 15.86 0.92
CA ILE A 180 9.95 14.62 1.65
C ILE A 180 8.80 13.60 1.60
N ARG A 181 7.54 14.04 1.53
CA ARG A 181 6.37 13.16 1.40
C ARG A 181 6.40 12.43 0.07
N ASN A 182 6.75 13.12 -1.03
CA ASN A 182 6.97 12.50 -2.33
C ASN A 182 8.15 11.53 -2.29
N LYS A 183 9.26 11.90 -1.64
CA LYS A 183 10.44 11.04 -1.45
C LYS A 183 10.08 9.76 -0.70
N ASN A 184 9.36 9.88 0.43
CA ASN A 184 8.90 8.74 1.22
C ASN A 184 7.94 7.83 0.43
N SER A 185 6.98 8.41 -0.30
CA SER A 185 6.06 7.66 -1.14
C SER A 185 6.79 6.86 -2.22
N MET A 186 7.82 7.45 -2.84
CA MET A 186 8.64 6.79 -3.86
C MET A 186 9.65 5.79 -3.28
N LEU A 187 10.09 5.95 -2.01
CA LEU A 187 10.86 4.91 -1.32
C LEU A 187 10.08 3.60 -1.22
N ASP A 188 8.77 3.68 -1.17
CA ASP A 188 7.87 2.52 -1.15
C ASP A 188 7.53 1.98 -2.55
N ALA A 189 8.04 2.59 -3.62
CA ALA A 189 7.68 2.23 -4.99
C ALA A 189 7.87 0.73 -5.27
N ARG A 190 6.81 0.12 -5.82
CA ARG A 190 6.73 -1.30 -6.19
C ARG A 190 6.19 -1.44 -7.61
N TYR A 191 6.78 -2.34 -8.38
CA TYR A 191 6.30 -2.67 -9.73
C TYR A 191 4.93 -3.36 -9.68
N VAL A 192 4.01 -2.91 -10.53
CA VAL A 192 2.69 -3.53 -10.74
C VAL A 192 2.63 -4.20 -12.11
N CYS A 193 2.84 -3.44 -13.20
CA CYS A 193 2.78 -3.97 -14.57
C CYS A 193 3.59 -3.10 -15.55
N GLY A 194 3.71 -3.58 -16.80
CA GLY A 194 4.42 -2.91 -17.89
C GLY A 194 5.89 -3.31 -18.01
N ASP A 195 6.73 -2.42 -18.52
CA ASP A 195 8.14 -2.70 -18.78
C ASP A 195 8.99 -2.71 -17.48
N ARG A 196 9.45 -3.90 -17.10
CA ARG A 196 10.32 -4.10 -15.93
C ARG A 196 11.66 -3.38 -16.03
N LYS A 197 12.16 -3.09 -17.25
CA LYS A 197 13.44 -2.36 -17.42
C LYS A 197 13.28 -0.91 -17.02
N VAL A 198 12.14 -0.29 -17.35
CA VAL A 198 11.80 1.07 -16.93
C VAL A 198 11.70 1.14 -15.42
N ALA A 199 10.98 0.20 -14.79
CA ALA A 199 10.86 0.12 -13.34
C ALA A 199 12.21 -0.05 -12.64
N LYS A 200 13.03 -1.00 -13.09
CA LYS A 200 14.38 -1.24 -12.55
C LYS A 200 15.28 -0.01 -12.68
N LYS A 201 15.24 0.67 -13.83
CA LYS A 201 15.99 1.91 -14.06
C LYS A 201 15.61 3.02 -13.10
N PHE A 202 14.30 3.18 -12.84
CA PHE A 202 13.81 4.14 -11.85
C PHE A 202 14.32 3.78 -10.45
N VAL A 203 14.05 2.57 -9.96
CA VAL A 203 14.41 2.14 -8.61
C VAL A 203 15.92 2.29 -8.37
N SER A 204 16.76 1.86 -9.33
CA SER A 204 18.22 1.99 -9.20
C SER A 204 18.68 3.44 -9.13
N ARG A 205 18.18 4.31 -10.02
CA ARG A 205 18.54 5.73 -10.03
C ARG A 205 18.02 6.47 -8.80
N PHE A 206 16.78 6.17 -8.40
CA PHE A 206 16.16 6.81 -7.25
C PHE A 206 16.85 6.43 -5.94
N LEU A 207 17.19 5.16 -5.74
CA LEU A 207 17.97 4.73 -4.56
C LEU A 207 19.40 5.31 -4.59
N GLY A 208 20.03 5.39 -5.77
CA GLY A 208 21.30 6.08 -5.94
C GLY A 208 21.20 7.53 -5.50
N PHE A 209 20.19 8.26 -5.98
CA PHE A 209 19.89 9.65 -5.56
C PHE A 209 19.70 9.73 -4.04
N CYS A 210 18.83 8.94 -3.45
CA CYS A 210 18.56 8.99 -2.00
C CYS A 210 19.80 8.75 -1.14
N ARG A 211 20.79 8.00 -1.63
CA ARG A 211 22.03 7.67 -0.91
C ARG A 211 23.17 8.66 -1.18
N SER A 212 23.18 9.36 -2.31
CA SER A 212 24.19 10.34 -2.68
C SER A 212 23.79 11.77 -2.32
N ASP A 213 22.50 12.06 -2.21
CA ASP A 213 21.95 13.38 -1.93
C ASP A 213 21.74 13.58 -0.43
N GLN A 214 22.83 13.86 0.29
CA GLN A 214 22.83 14.24 1.70
C GLN A 214 21.94 13.36 2.59
N PRO A 215 22.22 12.05 2.75
CA PRO A 215 21.38 11.16 3.54
C PRO A 215 21.20 11.63 5.00
N ALA A 216 22.19 12.32 5.59
CA ALA A 216 22.05 12.91 6.92
C ALA A 216 20.94 13.98 6.94
N LYS A 217 20.92 14.89 5.98
CA LYS A 217 19.88 15.91 5.87
C LYS A 217 18.48 15.29 5.74
N TYR A 218 18.33 14.21 4.94
CA TYR A 218 17.06 13.50 4.86
C TYR A 218 16.64 12.91 6.20
N LEU A 219 17.56 12.34 6.98
CA LEU A 219 17.25 11.78 8.28
C LEU A 219 16.81 12.88 9.27
N ASP A 220 17.46 14.06 9.24
CA ASP A 220 17.11 15.21 10.06
C ASP A 220 15.72 15.77 9.65
N GLU A 221 15.46 15.92 8.36
CA GLU A 221 14.14 16.33 7.83
C GLU A 221 13.04 15.34 8.24
N LEU A 222 13.28 14.03 8.13
CA LEU A 222 12.32 13.02 8.52
C LEU A 222 12.05 13.04 10.01
N HIS A 223 13.08 13.25 10.82
CA HIS A 223 12.95 13.41 12.29
C HIS A 223 12.11 14.63 12.63
N GLY A 224 12.41 15.80 12.07
CA GLY A 224 11.61 17.01 12.26
C GLY A 224 10.13 16.81 11.91
N HIS A 225 9.84 16.20 10.75
CA HIS A 225 8.46 15.86 10.39
C HIS A 225 7.78 14.86 11.34
N GLN A 226 8.55 13.96 11.95
CA GLN A 226 8.00 13.06 12.98
C GLN A 226 7.66 13.82 14.27
N GLU A 227 8.52 14.73 14.71
CA GLU A 227 8.27 15.57 15.88
C GLU A 227 7.07 16.49 15.67
N GLU A 228 6.98 17.20 14.54
CA GLU A 228 5.83 18.04 14.18
C GLU A 228 4.53 17.23 14.23
N ARG A 229 4.50 16.06 13.58
CA ARG A 229 3.34 15.18 13.55
C ARG A 229 2.94 14.70 14.95
N ARG A 230 3.90 14.35 15.81
CA ARG A 230 3.65 13.92 17.19
C ARG A 230 3.06 15.06 18.01
N ALA A 231 3.64 16.25 17.91
CA ALA A 231 3.13 17.46 18.58
C ALA A 231 1.69 17.78 18.18
N GLU A 232 1.34 17.68 16.87
CA GLU A 232 -0.04 17.84 16.38
C GLU A 232 -1.02 16.78 16.93
N LYS A 233 -0.52 15.60 17.31
CA LYS A 233 -1.32 14.46 17.78
C LYS A 233 -1.27 14.26 19.30
N GLY A 234 -0.74 15.23 20.06
CA GLY A 234 -0.74 15.24 21.52
C GLY A 234 0.53 14.68 22.16
N ASP A 235 1.53 14.28 21.38
CA ASP A 235 2.88 13.83 21.80
C ASP A 235 2.93 12.85 22.99
N THR A 236 1.90 12.00 23.11
CA THR A 236 1.79 11.00 24.16
C THR A 236 1.10 9.74 23.65
N VAL A 237 1.44 8.59 24.26
CA VAL A 237 0.76 7.30 24.04
C VAL A 237 -0.51 7.15 24.90
N PHE A 238 -0.73 8.03 25.88
CA PHE A 238 -1.85 7.95 26.84
C PHE A 238 -3.09 8.73 26.38
N LEU A 239 -3.35 8.73 25.07
CA LEU A 239 -4.56 9.38 24.54
C LEU A 239 -5.77 8.46 24.66
N GLN A 240 -6.89 9.00 25.13
CA GLN A 240 -8.17 8.27 25.18
C GLN A 240 -8.73 7.93 23.79
N ALA A 241 -8.36 8.70 22.77
CA ALA A 241 -8.75 8.48 21.38
C ALA A 241 -7.51 8.50 20.47
N PRO A 242 -6.68 7.43 20.47
CA PRO A 242 -5.43 7.42 19.75
C PRO A 242 -5.63 7.36 18.22
N ASP A 243 -4.80 8.12 17.48
CA ASP A 243 -4.68 7.98 16.02
C ASP A 243 -3.69 6.84 15.74
N VAL A 244 -4.21 5.67 15.35
CA VAL A 244 -3.42 4.44 15.13
C VAL A 244 -2.42 4.56 13.96
N LYS A 245 -2.59 5.57 13.10
CA LYS A 245 -1.71 5.82 11.97
C LYS A 245 -0.66 6.87 12.27
N ASN A 246 -1.09 8.05 12.77
CA ASN A 246 -0.25 9.23 12.90
C ASN A 246 0.13 9.55 14.36
N GLY A 247 -0.51 8.94 15.34
CA GLY A 247 -0.17 9.12 16.76
C GLY A 247 1.20 8.57 17.11
N VAL A 248 1.66 8.87 18.33
CA VAL A 248 2.92 8.33 18.89
C VAL A 248 2.80 6.79 18.99
N GLY A 249 3.81 6.07 18.52
CA GLY A 249 3.79 4.61 18.43
C GLY A 249 2.90 4.06 17.30
N GLY A 250 2.27 4.92 16.49
CA GLY A 250 1.41 4.53 15.37
C GLY A 250 2.15 4.00 14.15
N LEU A 251 1.39 3.63 13.13
CA LEU A 251 1.93 3.03 11.89
C LEU A 251 3.03 3.88 11.23
N ARG A 252 2.95 5.22 11.33
CA ARG A 252 3.93 6.14 10.72
C ARG A 252 5.30 6.06 11.39
N ASP A 253 5.38 5.75 12.67
CA ASP A 253 6.67 5.60 13.36
C ASP A 253 7.41 4.37 12.84
N TYR A 254 6.72 3.24 12.71
CA TYR A 254 7.28 2.04 12.10
C TYR A 254 7.70 2.28 10.62
N GLN A 255 6.87 2.95 9.83
CA GLN A 255 7.17 3.28 8.43
C GLN A 255 8.40 4.20 8.33
N GLY A 256 8.56 5.14 9.27
CA GLY A 256 9.75 6.00 9.38
C GLY A 256 11.03 5.18 9.56
N ILE A 257 11.00 4.15 10.40
CA ILE A 257 12.14 3.23 10.58
C ILE A 257 12.49 2.54 9.26
N LEU A 258 11.49 2.08 8.48
CA LEU A 258 11.73 1.44 7.19
C LEU A 258 12.37 2.39 6.17
N TRP A 259 11.89 3.64 6.10
CA TRP A 259 12.44 4.66 5.19
C TRP A 259 13.87 5.05 5.56
N MET A 260 14.14 5.30 6.85
CA MET A 260 15.51 5.57 7.35
C MET A 260 16.47 4.42 7.01
N THR A 261 16.02 3.18 7.24
CA THR A 261 16.80 1.98 6.95
C THR A 261 17.14 1.89 5.47
N LYS A 262 16.15 2.17 4.60
CA LYS A 262 16.31 2.08 3.14
C LYS A 262 17.26 3.16 2.61
N VAL A 263 17.18 4.38 3.11
CA VAL A 263 18.10 5.46 2.70
C VAL A 263 19.51 5.20 3.22
N LYS A 264 19.66 4.81 4.50
CA LYS A 264 20.97 4.58 5.12
C LYS A 264 21.71 3.37 4.54
N PHE A 265 21.00 2.27 4.27
CA PHE A 265 21.61 0.99 3.91
C PHE A 265 21.30 0.51 2.48
N GLY A 266 20.43 1.20 1.73
CA GLY A 266 20.00 0.78 0.39
C GLY A 266 18.94 -0.33 0.39
N GLU A 267 18.65 -0.91 1.54
CA GLU A 267 17.66 -1.98 1.75
C GLU A 267 16.73 -1.59 2.90
N GLY A 268 15.44 -1.81 2.74
CA GLY A 268 14.45 -1.63 3.80
C GLY A 268 14.24 -2.89 4.63
N GLY A 269 13.56 -2.72 5.77
CA GLY A 269 13.14 -3.82 6.64
C GLY A 269 13.95 -3.99 7.92
N LEU A 270 13.28 -4.51 8.97
CA LEU A 270 13.90 -4.68 10.29
C LEU A 270 15.04 -5.70 10.29
N LYS A 271 15.04 -6.69 9.42
CA LYS A 271 16.14 -7.66 9.26
C LYS A 271 17.48 -6.97 9.00
N LYS A 272 17.49 -5.85 8.29
CA LYS A 272 18.70 -5.08 8.05
C LYS A 272 19.23 -4.45 9.34
N LEU A 273 18.33 -3.97 10.20
CA LEU A 273 18.68 -3.41 11.51
C LEU A 273 19.21 -4.49 12.45
N VAL A 274 18.62 -5.69 12.43
CA VAL A 274 19.11 -6.85 13.19
C VAL A 274 20.51 -7.24 12.72
N SER A 275 20.72 -7.38 11.41
CA SER A 275 22.06 -7.73 10.87
C SER A 275 23.14 -6.69 11.18
N ARG A 276 22.75 -5.45 11.43
CA ARG A 276 23.61 -4.34 11.82
C ARG A 276 23.68 -4.11 13.35
N LYS A 277 23.02 -4.98 14.13
CA LYS A 277 22.99 -4.91 15.61
C LYS A 277 22.36 -3.63 16.20
N TYR A 278 21.46 -2.98 15.43
CA TYR A 278 20.62 -1.90 15.94
C TYR A 278 19.39 -2.40 16.68
N LEU A 279 18.94 -3.61 16.36
CA LEU A 279 17.84 -4.33 17.01
C LEU A 279 18.23 -5.78 17.24
N SER A 280 17.73 -6.37 18.29
CA SER A 280 17.70 -7.83 18.48
C SER A 280 16.60 -8.44 17.61
N GLU A 281 16.67 -9.76 17.37
CA GLU A 281 15.59 -10.46 16.66
C GLU A 281 14.26 -10.40 17.42
N GLN A 282 14.29 -10.36 18.75
CA GLN A 282 13.10 -10.28 19.58
C GLN A 282 12.42 -8.92 19.42
N GLU A 283 13.19 -7.82 19.50
CA GLU A 283 12.66 -6.46 19.27
C GLU A 283 12.07 -6.32 17.87
N ALA A 284 12.75 -6.84 16.85
CA ALA A 284 12.25 -6.81 15.48
C ALA A 284 10.93 -7.58 15.36
N ARG A 285 10.79 -8.76 15.98
CA ARG A 285 9.53 -9.50 16.00
C ARG A 285 8.43 -8.73 16.73
N SER A 286 8.72 -8.17 17.90
CA SER A 286 7.75 -7.38 18.67
C SER A 286 7.24 -6.17 17.89
N LEU A 287 8.12 -5.48 17.13
CA LEU A 287 7.73 -4.37 16.26
C LEU A 287 6.85 -4.82 15.08
N ASP A 288 7.18 -5.95 14.43
CA ASP A 288 6.37 -6.53 13.34
C ASP A 288 4.99 -6.95 13.85
N ASP A 289 4.90 -7.58 15.01
CA ASP A 289 3.64 -8.00 15.64
C ASP A 289 2.78 -6.79 16.01
N ALA A 290 3.35 -5.78 16.66
CA ALA A 290 2.66 -4.54 16.99
C ALA A 290 2.16 -3.80 15.74
N TYR A 291 2.98 -3.75 14.70
CA TYR A 291 2.58 -3.15 13.42
C TYR A 291 1.41 -3.90 12.76
N SER A 292 1.47 -5.23 12.76
CA SER A 292 0.39 -6.07 12.23
C SER A 292 -0.90 -5.90 13.04
N PHE A 293 -0.80 -5.76 14.35
CA PHE A 293 -1.94 -5.48 15.23
C PHE A 293 -2.56 -4.12 14.93
N LEU A 294 -1.78 -3.06 14.84
CA LEU A 294 -2.27 -1.73 14.48
C LEU A 294 -2.97 -1.72 13.11
N LEU A 295 -2.45 -2.46 12.12
CA LEU A 295 -3.14 -2.65 10.84
C LEU A 295 -4.47 -3.40 10.99
N ARG A 296 -4.57 -4.37 11.92
CA ARG A 296 -5.80 -5.08 12.20
C ARG A 296 -6.85 -4.17 12.86
N VAL A 297 -6.45 -3.35 13.83
CA VAL A 297 -7.31 -2.29 14.43
C VAL A 297 -7.80 -1.33 13.34
N ARG A 298 -6.89 -0.86 12.48
CA ARG A 298 -7.22 0.05 11.38
C ARG A 298 -8.20 -0.56 10.38
N ASN A 299 -8.03 -1.84 10.05
CA ASN A 299 -8.94 -2.56 9.16
C ASN A 299 -10.34 -2.67 9.78
N GLU A 300 -10.45 -2.96 11.07
CA GLU A 300 -11.73 -3.01 11.79
C GLU A 300 -12.42 -1.64 11.79
N LEU A 301 -11.68 -0.55 12.08
CA LEU A 301 -12.19 0.81 11.98
C LEU A 301 -12.76 1.11 10.60
N HIS A 302 -12.03 0.74 9.54
CA HIS A 302 -12.45 0.96 8.16
C HIS A 302 -13.68 0.12 7.77
N PHE A 303 -13.75 -1.15 8.16
CA PHE A 303 -14.92 -2.00 7.87
C PHE A 303 -16.19 -1.45 8.53
N ARG A 304 -16.10 -0.96 9.77
CA ARG A 304 -17.25 -0.40 10.50
C ARG A 304 -17.65 0.99 9.99
N SER A 305 -16.70 1.85 9.71
CA SER A 305 -16.97 3.25 9.38
C SER A 305 -17.37 3.50 7.93
N LYS A 306 -17.14 2.54 7.04
CA LYS A 306 -17.32 2.67 5.58
C LYS A 306 -16.58 3.87 4.97
N ARG A 307 -15.56 4.38 5.67
CA ARG A 307 -14.69 5.51 5.29
C ARG A 307 -13.31 5.38 5.92
N PRO A 308 -12.29 6.11 5.45
CA PRO A 308 -10.98 6.10 6.09
C PRO A 308 -11.08 6.80 7.47
N VAL A 309 -10.90 6.03 8.55
CA VAL A 309 -10.86 6.51 9.94
C VAL A 309 -9.66 5.88 10.60
N ASP A 310 -8.76 6.73 11.09
CA ASP A 310 -7.52 6.31 11.72
C ASP A 310 -7.51 6.61 13.24
N VAL A 311 -8.55 7.33 13.76
CA VAL A 311 -8.72 7.64 15.19
C VAL A 311 -9.66 6.62 15.83
N LEU A 312 -9.21 5.98 16.89
CA LEU A 312 -9.98 5.04 17.70
C LEU A 312 -10.72 5.80 18.83
N HIS A 313 -11.84 6.45 18.45
CA HIS A 313 -12.66 7.19 19.40
C HIS A 313 -13.23 6.29 20.51
N LEU A 314 -13.36 6.81 21.75
CA LEU A 314 -13.85 6.09 22.93
C LEU A 314 -15.14 5.31 22.65
N GLU A 315 -16.11 5.96 22.01
CA GLU A 315 -17.39 5.36 21.65
C GLU A 315 -17.30 4.13 20.73
N LYS A 316 -16.19 4.01 20.00
CA LYS A 316 -15.93 2.90 19.07
C LYS A 316 -15.07 1.78 19.66
N GLN A 317 -14.38 2.05 20.76
CA GLN A 317 -13.46 1.07 21.35
C GLN A 317 -14.14 -0.26 21.72
N PRO A 318 -15.32 -0.28 22.37
CA PRO A 318 -15.96 -1.55 22.71
C PRO A 318 -16.36 -2.39 21.47
N GLU A 319 -16.85 -1.72 20.43
CA GLU A 319 -17.22 -2.38 19.19
C GLU A 319 -15.99 -2.92 18.44
N VAL A 320 -14.92 -2.13 18.42
CA VAL A 320 -13.65 -2.53 17.78
C VAL A 320 -13.03 -3.69 18.54
N ALA A 321 -12.97 -3.63 19.87
CA ALA A 321 -12.46 -4.70 20.70
C ALA A 321 -13.22 -6.02 20.45
N LEU A 322 -14.56 -5.97 20.43
CA LEU A 322 -15.37 -7.14 20.08
C LEU A 322 -15.05 -7.69 18.67
N GLY A 323 -14.92 -6.82 17.68
CA GLY A 323 -14.55 -7.20 16.30
C GLY A 323 -13.15 -7.78 16.19
N LEU A 324 -12.28 -7.47 17.14
CA LEU A 324 -10.93 -8.03 17.25
C LEU A 324 -10.89 -9.37 18.05
N GLY A 325 -12.03 -9.80 18.62
CA GLY A 325 -12.15 -11.07 19.33
C GLY A 325 -11.91 -10.97 20.83
N TYR A 326 -12.00 -9.77 21.40
CA TYR A 326 -12.00 -9.58 22.85
C TYR A 326 -13.44 -9.75 23.36
N GLU A 327 -13.71 -10.85 24.07
CA GLU A 327 -15.06 -11.32 24.45
C GLU A 327 -15.40 -11.08 25.91
N GLU A 328 -14.62 -10.28 26.64
CA GLU A 328 -14.91 -9.93 28.03
C GLU A 328 -16.32 -9.34 28.16
N GLU A 329 -17.13 -9.82 29.11
CA GLU A 329 -18.50 -9.34 29.33
C GLU A 329 -18.52 -7.88 29.77
N ASP A 330 -17.59 -7.51 30.64
CA ASP A 330 -17.42 -6.12 31.08
C ASP A 330 -16.79 -5.27 29.98
N ILE A 331 -17.47 -4.20 29.61
CA ILE A 331 -17.05 -3.28 28.50
C ILE A 331 -15.69 -2.66 28.80
N PHE A 332 -15.43 -2.25 30.04
CA PHE A 332 -14.16 -1.61 30.41
C PHE A 332 -13.01 -2.61 30.33
N ARG A 333 -13.19 -3.81 30.90
CA ARG A 333 -12.19 -4.88 30.80
C ARG A 333 -11.91 -5.29 29.35
N ARG A 334 -12.95 -5.33 28.52
CA ARG A 334 -12.81 -5.63 27.09
C ARG A 334 -11.94 -4.62 26.36
N VAL A 335 -12.02 -3.34 26.71
CA VAL A 335 -11.23 -2.28 26.11
C VAL A 335 -9.81 -2.25 26.66
N GLU A 336 -9.62 -2.65 27.92
CA GLU A 336 -8.30 -2.70 28.59
C GLU A 336 -7.48 -3.96 28.23
N ALA A 337 -8.12 -5.03 27.75
CA ALA A 337 -7.48 -6.28 27.36
C ALA A 337 -6.68 -6.16 26.06
#